data_08ac77eaa5f0735327f607feb3c80e17
#
_entry.id   08ac77eaa5f0735327f607feb3c80e17
#
_cell.length_a   1.000
_cell.length_b   1.000
_cell.length_c   1.000
_cell.angle_alpha   90.00
_cell.angle_beta   90.00
_cell.angle_gamma   90.00
#
_symmetry.space_group_name_H-M   'P 1'
#
loop_
_entity.id
_entity.type
_entity.pdbx_description
1 polymer ?
#
loop_
_entity_poly.entity_id
_entity_poly.type
_entity_poly.pdbx_seq_one_letter_code
_entity_poly.pdbx_strand_id
1 'polypeptide(L)'
;MNYCDRNQPERPAVGTFAHLGGGTAMECLALAGFDYVIADAEHGPFSVESMQEMVRALQIHGCKAFVRVSASDRPSLMRMLDIGADALIIPNVQSVEETQKIVEYTKFFPMGRRGFAFSRCCGYGQDRDLQSLDEYFAKANSEKWIIPQCETLGALEDIEKIVALEGVDGIFLGPYDLSSALGAPARFDTDRFRKSAERVIRACKDHGKISMIFAASTAQAKAYWEQGFDMVAIGTDTDFLISRCQKVISELVKLIESSGDMSSID
;
A
#
# COMPACT_ATOMS: atom_id res chain seq x y z
N MET A 1 16.15 5.63 -7.45
CA MET A 1 16.36 6.06 -6.05
C MET A 1 15.74 5.00 -5.16
N ASN A 2 16.49 4.36 -4.25
CA ASN A 2 15.94 3.37 -3.32
C ASN A 2 15.30 4.10 -2.14
N TYR A 3 14.01 4.40 -2.22
CA TYR A 3 13.24 5.04 -1.14
C TYR A 3 13.08 4.19 0.13
N CYS A 4 13.65 2.99 0.11
CA CYS A 4 13.69 2.08 1.26
C CYS A 4 15.01 2.11 2.02
N ASP A 5 15.90 3.07 1.71
CA ASP A 5 17.12 3.25 2.50
C ASP A 5 16.76 3.99 3.79
N ARG A 6 16.76 3.23 4.89
CA ARG A 6 16.29 3.63 6.24
C ARG A 6 17.11 4.75 6.90
N ASN A 7 18.06 5.36 6.17
CA ASN A 7 18.93 6.44 6.65
C ASN A 7 18.36 7.83 6.37
N GLN A 8 17.17 8.13 6.89
CA GLN A 8 16.46 9.41 6.83
C GLN A 8 16.09 9.87 5.41
N PRO A 9 14.93 9.50 4.90
CA PRO A 9 14.40 10.12 3.71
C PRO A 9 14.11 11.60 3.99
N GLU A 10 14.53 12.48 3.10
CA GLU A 10 14.19 13.93 3.14
C GLU A 10 12.66 14.16 3.05
N ARG A 11 11.90 13.14 2.66
CA ARG A 11 10.44 13.09 2.58
C ARG A 11 9.92 11.66 2.78
N PRO A 12 8.64 11.46 3.18
CA PRO A 12 8.04 10.13 3.21
C PRO A 12 7.97 9.53 1.80
N ALA A 13 7.94 8.22 1.69
CA ALA A 13 7.51 7.57 0.46
C ALA A 13 6.01 7.82 0.26
N VAL A 14 5.63 8.30 -0.92
CA VAL A 14 4.26 8.70 -1.24
C VAL A 14 3.66 7.73 -2.24
N GLY A 15 2.54 7.14 -1.87
CA GLY A 15 1.75 6.28 -2.75
C GLY A 15 0.29 6.69 -2.83
N THR A 16 -0.48 5.87 -3.54
CA THR A 16 -1.93 6.03 -3.68
C THR A 16 -2.62 4.67 -3.86
N PHE A 17 -3.93 4.62 -3.64
CA PHE A 17 -4.74 3.47 -4.01
C PHE A 17 -5.23 3.57 -5.46
N ALA A 18 -5.31 2.43 -6.13
CA ALA A 18 -5.80 2.31 -7.49
C ALA A 18 -7.06 1.45 -7.56
N HIS A 19 -8.14 2.06 -8.02
CA HIS A 19 -9.48 1.46 -8.21
C HIS A 19 -9.96 1.49 -9.67
N LEU A 20 -9.36 2.34 -10.55
CA LEU A 20 -9.72 2.41 -11.98
C LEU A 20 -9.28 1.15 -12.73
N GLY A 21 -8.15 0.57 -12.32
CA GLY A 21 -7.58 -0.59 -13.00
C GLY A 21 -6.98 -0.28 -14.37
N GLY A 22 -6.48 -1.35 -15.02
CA GLY A 22 -5.85 -1.27 -16.34
C GLY A 22 -4.43 -0.70 -16.35
N GLY A 23 -3.61 -1.20 -17.28
CA GLY A 23 -2.20 -0.82 -17.37
C GLY A 23 -1.99 0.67 -17.60
N THR A 24 -2.80 1.30 -18.47
CA THR A 24 -2.66 2.73 -18.79
C THR A 24 -2.84 3.64 -17.57
N ALA A 25 -3.83 3.35 -16.70
CA ALA A 25 -4.00 4.13 -15.47
C ALA A 25 -2.79 3.99 -14.55
N MET A 26 -2.23 2.79 -14.44
CA MET A 26 -1.03 2.52 -13.63
C MET A 26 0.21 3.23 -14.18
N GLU A 27 0.40 3.26 -15.50
CA GLU A 27 1.47 4.03 -16.13
C GLU A 27 1.33 5.53 -15.83
N CYS A 28 0.11 6.08 -15.90
CA CYS A 28 -0.14 7.47 -15.57
C CYS A 28 0.22 7.79 -14.11
N LEU A 29 -0.13 6.91 -13.16
CA LEU A 29 0.23 7.09 -11.75
C LEU A 29 1.75 7.02 -11.53
N ALA A 30 2.42 6.06 -12.17
CA ALA A 30 3.88 5.95 -12.10
C ALA A 30 4.58 7.18 -12.69
N LEU A 31 4.13 7.65 -13.85
CA LEU A 31 4.64 8.86 -14.51
C LEU A 31 4.32 10.15 -13.73
N ALA A 32 3.25 10.16 -12.93
CA ALA A 32 2.95 11.26 -12.01
C ALA A 32 3.95 11.37 -10.85
N GLY A 33 4.77 10.34 -10.63
CA GLY A 33 5.87 10.34 -9.65
C GLY A 33 5.52 9.73 -8.30
N PHE A 34 4.49 8.89 -8.21
CA PHE A 34 4.26 8.09 -7.02
C PHE A 34 5.38 7.06 -6.83
N ASP A 35 5.87 6.93 -5.60
CA ASP A 35 6.91 5.95 -5.24
C ASP A 35 6.36 4.52 -5.28
N TYR A 36 5.08 4.36 -4.92
CA TYR A 36 4.36 3.10 -4.98
C TYR A 36 2.87 3.32 -5.25
N VAL A 37 2.22 2.31 -5.79
CA VAL A 37 0.76 2.28 -5.97
C VAL A 37 0.22 1.00 -5.37
N ILE A 38 -0.87 1.11 -4.64
CA ILE A 38 -1.60 -0.01 -4.03
C ILE A 38 -2.75 -0.40 -4.96
N ALA A 39 -2.57 -1.44 -5.75
CA ALA A 39 -3.65 -2.06 -6.51
C ALA A 39 -4.57 -2.80 -5.53
N ASP A 40 -5.84 -2.43 -5.49
CA ASP A 40 -6.76 -2.83 -4.45
C ASP A 40 -7.63 -4.03 -4.89
N ALA A 41 -7.31 -5.24 -4.43
CA ALA A 41 -8.12 -6.42 -4.67
C ALA A 41 -9.18 -6.67 -3.60
N GLU A 42 -9.21 -5.90 -2.53
CA GLU A 42 -10.24 -6.01 -1.49
C GLU A 42 -11.54 -5.32 -1.93
N HIS A 43 -11.44 -4.05 -2.36
CA HIS A 43 -12.60 -3.25 -2.80
C HIS A 43 -12.65 -3.03 -4.31
N GLY A 44 -11.57 -3.34 -5.03
CA GLY A 44 -11.53 -3.26 -6.49
C GLY A 44 -12.05 -4.53 -7.16
N PRO A 45 -12.70 -4.40 -8.35
CA PRO A 45 -13.28 -5.54 -9.08
C PRO A 45 -12.24 -6.25 -9.96
N PHE A 46 -11.07 -6.60 -9.43
CA PHE A 46 -9.93 -7.05 -10.22
C PHE A 46 -9.72 -8.57 -10.16
N SER A 47 -9.50 -9.17 -11.33
CA SER A 47 -9.03 -10.55 -11.46
C SER A 47 -7.50 -10.62 -11.30
N VAL A 48 -6.96 -11.85 -11.13
CA VAL A 48 -5.50 -12.04 -11.08
C VAL A 48 -4.80 -11.58 -12.36
N GLU A 49 -5.45 -11.75 -13.52
CA GLU A 49 -4.94 -11.31 -14.83
C GLU A 49 -4.86 -9.78 -14.89
N SER A 50 -5.92 -9.06 -14.48
CA SER A 50 -5.89 -7.60 -14.44
C SER A 50 -4.87 -7.06 -13.44
N MET A 51 -4.75 -7.70 -12.27
CA MET A 51 -3.70 -7.37 -11.31
C MET A 51 -2.30 -7.57 -11.88
N GLN A 52 -2.06 -8.63 -12.65
CA GLN A 52 -0.76 -8.86 -13.30
C GLN A 52 -0.42 -7.76 -14.31
N GLU A 53 -1.40 -7.29 -15.07
CA GLU A 53 -1.24 -6.15 -15.99
C GLU A 53 -0.87 -4.88 -15.22
N MET A 54 -1.61 -4.57 -14.14
CA MET A 54 -1.34 -3.40 -13.29
C MET A 54 0.07 -3.44 -12.69
N VAL A 55 0.49 -4.59 -12.15
CA VAL A 55 1.83 -4.79 -11.59
C VAL A 55 2.92 -4.56 -12.65
N ARG A 56 2.72 -5.09 -13.88
CA ARG A 56 3.67 -4.88 -15.00
C ARG A 56 3.80 -3.40 -15.35
N ALA A 57 2.68 -2.71 -15.49
CA ALA A 57 2.63 -1.30 -15.89
C ALA A 57 3.35 -0.40 -14.88
N LEU A 58 3.17 -0.63 -13.59
CA LEU A 58 3.88 0.11 -12.54
C LEU A 58 5.39 -0.15 -12.59
N GLN A 59 5.79 -1.43 -12.67
CA GLN A 59 7.20 -1.81 -12.58
C GLN A 59 8.02 -1.36 -13.78
N ILE A 60 7.44 -1.22 -14.98
CA ILE A 60 8.15 -0.75 -16.17
C ILE A 60 8.66 0.70 -16.01
N HIS A 61 8.00 1.49 -15.18
CA HIS A 61 8.38 2.87 -14.85
C HIS A 61 9.10 2.99 -13.50
N GLY A 62 9.48 1.87 -12.87
CA GLY A 62 10.20 1.86 -11.60
C GLY A 62 9.33 2.19 -10.38
N CYS A 63 8.02 2.30 -10.53
CA CYS A 63 7.08 2.46 -9.44
C CYS A 63 6.84 1.11 -8.74
N LYS A 64 6.84 1.08 -7.41
CA LYS A 64 6.59 -0.16 -6.67
C LYS A 64 5.12 -0.57 -6.75
N ALA A 65 4.89 -1.82 -7.12
CA ALA A 65 3.57 -2.40 -7.23
C ALA A 65 3.18 -3.12 -5.94
N PHE A 66 2.41 -2.44 -5.08
CA PHE A 66 1.83 -3.04 -3.89
C PHE A 66 0.44 -3.58 -4.22
N VAL A 67 0.03 -4.65 -3.58
CA VAL A 67 -1.32 -5.22 -3.75
C VAL A 67 -1.97 -5.36 -2.38
N ARG A 68 -3.13 -4.73 -2.19
CA ARG A 68 -3.99 -5.07 -1.07
C ARG A 68 -4.82 -6.29 -1.48
N VAL A 69 -4.63 -7.39 -0.78
CA VAL A 69 -5.26 -8.67 -1.10
C VAL A 69 -6.71 -8.70 -0.63
N SER A 70 -7.53 -9.56 -1.23
CA SER A 70 -8.94 -9.72 -0.85
C SER A 70 -9.16 -10.63 0.36
N ALA A 71 -8.17 -11.45 0.71
CA ALA A 71 -8.25 -12.40 1.82
C ALA A 71 -6.84 -12.84 2.27
N SER A 72 -6.73 -13.34 3.50
CA SER A 72 -5.48 -13.86 4.09
C SER A 72 -5.24 -15.35 3.83
N ASP A 73 -6.03 -15.99 2.96
CA ASP A 73 -5.83 -17.39 2.60
C ASP A 73 -4.62 -17.60 1.66
N ARG A 74 -4.08 -18.82 1.70
CA ARG A 74 -2.88 -19.16 0.94
C ARG A 74 -3.01 -18.90 -0.59
N PRO A 75 -4.10 -19.27 -1.29
CA PRO A 75 -4.25 -18.96 -2.71
C PRO A 75 -4.27 -17.47 -3.03
N SER A 76 -4.95 -16.66 -2.25
CA SER A 76 -5.04 -15.20 -2.44
C SER A 76 -3.67 -14.54 -2.29
N LEU A 77 -2.92 -14.89 -1.25
CA LEU A 77 -1.59 -14.35 -0.99
C LEU A 77 -0.56 -14.81 -2.05
N MET A 78 -0.52 -16.12 -2.31
CA MET A 78 0.48 -16.71 -3.20
C MET A 78 0.35 -16.18 -4.64
N ARG A 79 -0.87 -16.09 -5.17
CA ARG A 79 -1.08 -15.61 -6.55
C ARG A 79 -0.58 -14.19 -6.77
N MET A 80 -0.79 -13.28 -5.81
CA MET A 80 -0.33 -11.89 -5.92
C MET A 80 1.21 -11.81 -5.89
N LEU A 81 1.86 -12.64 -5.08
CA LEU A 81 3.32 -12.74 -5.11
C LEU A 81 3.84 -13.37 -6.41
N ASP A 82 3.14 -14.36 -6.97
CA ASP A 82 3.54 -15.06 -8.20
C ASP A 82 3.42 -14.18 -9.45
N ILE A 83 2.45 -13.26 -9.49
CA ILE A 83 2.38 -12.24 -10.55
C ILE A 83 3.41 -11.11 -10.36
N GLY A 84 4.18 -11.12 -9.28
CA GLY A 84 5.35 -10.28 -9.07
C GLY A 84 5.09 -9.01 -8.25
N ALA A 85 4.03 -8.95 -7.43
CA ALA A 85 3.85 -7.85 -6.49
C ALA A 85 5.12 -7.60 -5.65
N ASP A 86 5.44 -6.34 -5.39
CA ASP A 86 6.59 -5.96 -4.56
C ASP A 86 6.24 -6.04 -3.07
N ALA A 87 4.98 -5.78 -2.72
CA ALA A 87 4.46 -5.94 -1.37
C ALA A 87 3.02 -6.42 -1.38
N LEU A 88 2.63 -7.12 -0.31
CA LEU A 88 1.23 -7.41 0.00
C LEU A 88 0.80 -6.61 1.22
N ILE A 89 -0.33 -5.93 1.12
CA ILE A 89 -1.08 -5.35 2.24
C ILE A 89 -2.21 -6.33 2.56
N ILE A 90 -2.25 -6.81 3.78
CA ILE A 90 -3.23 -7.84 4.19
C ILE A 90 -4.25 -7.18 5.12
N PRO A 91 -5.49 -6.97 4.64
CA PRO A 91 -6.53 -6.32 5.42
C PRO A 91 -7.10 -7.23 6.50
N ASN A 92 -7.82 -6.61 7.43
CA ASN A 92 -8.67 -7.27 8.43
C ASN A 92 -7.95 -8.32 9.31
N VAL A 93 -6.66 -8.15 9.55
CA VAL A 93 -5.89 -9.03 10.45
C VAL A 93 -6.44 -8.93 11.87
N GLN A 94 -6.62 -10.09 12.54
CA GLN A 94 -7.24 -10.16 13.86
C GLN A 94 -6.27 -10.48 14.99
N SER A 95 -5.15 -11.16 14.72
CA SER A 95 -4.23 -11.60 15.77
C SER A 95 -2.83 -11.92 15.26
N VAL A 96 -1.91 -12.13 16.20
CA VAL A 96 -0.54 -12.60 15.90
C VAL A 96 -0.54 -14.00 15.28
N GLU A 97 -1.43 -14.91 15.69
CA GLU A 97 -1.52 -16.26 15.15
C GLU A 97 -1.95 -16.26 13.68
N GLU A 98 -2.87 -15.38 13.30
CA GLU A 98 -3.23 -15.18 11.90
C GLU A 98 -2.03 -14.63 11.12
N THR A 99 -1.32 -13.67 11.66
CA THR A 99 -0.12 -13.10 11.03
C THR A 99 0.98 -14.15 10.85
N GLN A 100 1.17 -15.06 11.80
CA GLN A 100 2.10 -16.18 11.64
C GLN A 100 1.75 -17.07 10.44
N LYS A 101 0.47 -17.36 10.22
CA LYS A 101 0.00 -18.10 9.04
C LYS A 101 0.21 -17.32 7.74
N ILE A 102 -0.01 -16.00 7.76
CA ILE A 102 0.29 -15.13 6.62
C ILE A 102 1.76 -15.23 6.25
N VAL A 103 2.68 -15.13 7.21
CA VAL A 103 4.13 -15.31 6.98
C VAL A 103 4.42 -16.70 6.43
N GLU A 104 3.83 -17.76 7.02
CA GLU A 104 4.01 -19.13 6.54
C GLU A 104 3.61 -19.30 5.07
N TYR A 105 2.55 -18.63 4.60
CA TYR A 105 2.04 -18.72 3.23
C TYR A 105 2.80 -17.85 2.23
N THR A 106 3.44 -16.78 2.68
CA THR A 106 4.05 -15.75 1.83
C THR A 106 5.56 -15.84 1.71
N LYS A 107 6.24 -16.36 2.73
CA LYS A 107 7.71 -16.49 2.74
C LYS A 107 8.13 -17.93 2.37
N PHE A 108 9.26 -18.04 1.67
CA PHE A 108 9.87 -19.33 1.35
C PHE A 108 10.63 -19.91 2.56
N PHE A 109 10.97 -21.20 2.48
CA PHE A 109 11.84 -21.83 3.45
C PHE A 109 13.17 -21.05 3.63
N PRO A 110 13.73 -20.93 4.86
CA PRO A 110 13.27 -21.54 6.10
C PRO A 110 12.19 -20.72 6.85
N MET A 111 11.90 -19.49 6.44
CA MET A 111 11.00 -18.56 7.12
C MET A 111 9.52 -18.96 7.02
N GLY A 112 9.13 -19.58 5.91
CA GLY A 112 7.76 -20.00 5.64
C GLY A 112 7.69 -21.25 4.77
N ARG A 113 6.49 -21.46 4.19
CA ARG A 113 6.17 -22.65 3.34
C ARG A 113 5.51 -22.23 2.03
N ARG A 114 5.83 -21.04 1.51
CA ARG A 114 5.36 -20.62 0.19
C ARG A 114 5.77 -21.66 -0.86
N GLY A 115 4.79 -22.08 -1.71
CA GLY A 115 5.09 -22.95 -2.85
C GLY A 115 5.91 -22.22 -3.91
N PHE A 116 6.85 -22.92 -4.52
CA PHE A 116 7.64 -22.39 -5.62
C PHE A 116 7.13 -22.91 -6.97
N ALA A 117 7.08 -22.02 -7.96
CA ALA A 117 6.82 -22.35 -9.36
C ALA A 117 7.59 -21.36 -10.25
N PHE A 118 7.91 -21.75 -11.47
CA PHE A 118 8.51 -20.86 -12.47
C PHE A 118 7.48 -19.87 -13.01
N SER A 119 7.02 -18.98 -12.13
CA SER A 119 6.05 -17.94 -12.43
C SER A 119 6.74 -16.59 -12.75
N ARG A 120 5.95 -15.54 -12.95
CA ARG A 120 6.47 -14.21 -13.30
C ARG A 120 7.46 -13.66 -12.27
N CYS A 121 7.25 -13.92 -10.98
CA CYS A 121 8.10 -13.38 -9.92
C CYS A 121 9.57 -13.83 -10.00
N CYS A 122 9.87 -14.88 -10.77
CA CYS A 122 11.23 -15.39 -11.03
C CYS A 122 11.58 -15.41 -12.52
N GLY A 123 11.00 -14.49 -13.32
CA GLY A 123 11.28 -14.40 -14.75
C GLY A 123 10.97 -15.69 -15.53
N TYR A 124 9.96 -16.47 -15.08
CA TYR A 124 9.59 -17.76 -15.67
C TYR A 124 10.75 -18.76 -15.71
N GLY A 125 11.64 -18.70 -14.73
CA GLY A 125 12.81 -19.55 -14.64
C GLY A 125 14.04 -19.03 -15.42
N GLN A 126 13.98 -17.83 -15.97
CA GLN A 126 15.08 -17.24 -16.73
C GLN A 126 15.91 -16.24 -15.92
N ASP A 127 15.51 -15.93 -14.69
CA ASP A 127 16.29 -15.05 -13.81
C ASP A 127 17.65 -15.70 -13.49
N ARG A 128 18.71 -14.88 -13.57
CA ARG A 128 20.08 -15.34 -13.28
C ARG A 128 20.25 -15.79 -11.84
N ASP A 129 19.44 -15.28 -10.93
CA ASP A 129 19.46 -15.61 -9.51
C ASP A 129 18.94 -17.03 -9.20
N LEU A 130 18.37 -17.73 -10.19
CA LEU A 130 17.88 -19.11 -10.06
C LEU A 130 18.98 -20.19 -10.17
N GLN A 131 20.26 -19.81 -10.17
CA GLN A 131 21.35 -20.79 -10.11
C GLN A 131 21.37 -21.58 -8.79
N SER A 132 20.84 -20.97 -7.72
CA SER A 132 20.61 -21.59 -6.43
C SER A 132 19.22 -21.22 -5.92
N LEU A 133 18.36 -22.22 -5.66
CA LEU A 133 17.04 -21.97 -5.08
C LEU A 133 17.13 -21.38 -3.66
N ASP A 134 18.13 -21.78 -2.88
CA ASP A 134 18.33 -21.26 -1.52
C ASP A 134 18.65 -19.76 -1.55
N GLU A 135 19.53 -19.32 -2.47
CA GLU A 135 19.84 -17.90 -2.65
C GLU A 135 18.65 -17.12 -3.17
N TYR A 136 17.91 -17.67 -4.15
CA TYR A 136 16.68 -17.07 -4.64
C TYR A 136 15.64 -16.92 -3.53
N PHE A 137 15.43 -17.96 -2.71
CA PHE A 137 14.48 -17.91 -1.59
C PHE A 137 14.86 -16.86 -0.54
N ALA A 138 16.14 -16.79 -0.17
CA ALA A 138 16.65 -15.78 0.75
C ALA A 138 16.43 -14.36 0.20
N LYS A 139 16.75 -14.13 -1.07
CA LYS A 139 16.53 -12.86 -1.75
C LYS A 139 15.05 -12.51 -1.82
N ALA A 140 14.20 -13.42 -2.28
CA ALA A 140 12.75 -13.20 -2.39
C ALA A 140 12.13 -12.92 -1.02
N ASN A 141 12.56 -13.60 0.04
CA ASN A 141 12.10 -13.36 1.41
C ASN A 141 12.46 -11.96 1.91
N SER A 142 13.59 -11.41 1.50
CA SER A 142 14.02 -10.06 1.90
C SER A 142 13.43 -8.93 1.04
N GLU A 143 13.14 -9.19 -0.24
CA GLU A 143 12.68 -8.17 -1.19
C GLU A 143 11.17 -8.02 -1.25
N LYS A 144 10.40 -9.08 -0.95
CA LYS A 144 8.93 -9.07 -0.99
C LYS A 144 8.37 -8.75 0.38
N TRP A 145 7.69 -7.60 0.48
CA TRP A 145 7.20 -7.11 1.75
C TRP A 145 5.82 -7.67 2.10
N ILE A 146 5.66 -8.03 3.36
CA ILE A 146 4.41 -8.50 3.95
C ILE A 146 4.01 -7.47 5.01
N ILE A 147 2.88 -6.81 4.78
CA ILE A 147 2.43 -5.64 5.53
C ILE A 147 1.00 -5.90 6.04
N PRO A 148 0.84 -6.48 7.24
CA PRO A 148 -0.46 -6.60 7.88
C PRO A 148 -1.10 -5.22 8.10
N GLN A 149 -2.42 -5.12 7.90
CA GLN A 149 -3.17 -3.90 8.15
C GLN A 149 -3.68 -3.89 9.60
N CYS A 150 -3.27 -2.88 10.37
CA CYS A 150 -3.76 -2.63 11.72
C CYS A 150 -5.01 -1.75 11.65
N GLU A 151 -6.17 -2.37 11.69
CA GLU A 151 -7.47 -1.72 11.56
C GLU A 151 -8.55 -2.35 12.43
N THR A 152 -8.21 -3.45 13.12
CA THR A 152 -9.07 -4.16 14.07
C THR A 152 -8.58 -3.97 15.50
N LEU A 153 -9.43 -4.19 16.49
CA LEU A 153 -9.01 -4.16 17.89
C LEU A 153 -8.03 -5.29 18.20
N GLY A 154 -8.21 -6.47 17.59
CA GLY A 154 -7.33 -7.61 17.81
C GLY A 154 -5.91 -7.35 17.27
N ALA A 155 -5.79 -6.83 16.03
CA ALA A 155 -4.47 -6.45 15.51
C ALA A 155 -3.81 -5.34 16.33
N LEU A 156 -4.59 -4.36 16.81
CA LEU A 156 -4.07 -3.32 17.68
C LEU A 156 -3.63 -3.88 19.03
N GLU A 157 -4.35 -4.83 19.62
CA GLU A 157 -4.00 -5.46 20.89
C GLU A 157 -2.68 -6.22 20.80
N ASP A 158 -2.47 -6.94 19.69
CA ASP A 158 -1.27 -7.75 19.45
C ASP A 158 -0.15 -7.02 18.69
N ILE A 159 -0.23 -5.71 18.49
CA ILE A 159 0.62 -4.99 17.53
C ILE A 159 2.12 -5.21 17.73
N GLU A 160 2.61 -5.21 18.96
CA GLU A 160 4.03 -5.43 19.26
C GLU A 160 4.46 -6.87 18.90
N LYS A 161 3.60 -7.85 19.14
CA LYS A 161 3.86 -9.25 18.77
C LYS A 161 3.84 -9.43 17.27
N ILE A 162 2.88 -8.79 16.57
CA ILE A 162 2.78 -8.84 15.11
C ILE A 162 4.03 -8.24 14.47
N VAL A 163 4.44 -7.06 14.90
CA VAL A 163 5.63 -6.38 14.36
C VAL A 163 6.92 -7.14 14.64
N ALA A 164 7.01 -7.83 15.79
CA ALA A 164 8.18 -8.64 16.16
C ALA A 164 8.36 -9.90 15.30
N LEU A 165 7.33 -10.35 14.56
CA LEU A 165 7.44 -11.54 13.72
C LEU A 165 8.48 -11.34 12.61
N GLU A 166 9.39 -12.31 12.50
CA GLU A 166 10.24 -12.43 11.31
C GLU A 166 9.35 -12.68 10.08
N GLY A 167 9.61 -11.97 8.98
CA GLY A 167 8.80 -12.04 7.77
C GLY A 167 7.67 -11.02 7.68
N VAL A 168 7.37 -10.27 8.75
CA VAL A 168 6.60 -9.03 8.69
C VAL A 168 7.58 -7.89 8.38
N ASP A 169 7.27 -7.08 7.37
CA ASP A 169 8.16 -6.02 6.89
C ASP A 169 7.68 -4.61 7.32
N GLY A 170 6.41 -4.47 7.63
CA GLY A 170 5.80 -3.22 8.08
C GLY A 170 4.37 -3.42 8.55
N ILE A 171 3.75 -2.31 8.97
CA ILE A 171 2.33 -2.25 9.33
C ILE A 171 1.68 -1.12 8.53
N PHE A 172 0.52 -1.40 7.94
CA PHE A 172 -0.36 -0.39 7.36
C PHE A 172 -1.48 -0.07 8.35
N LEU A 173 -1.55 1.16 8.84
CA LEU A 173 -2.67 1.59 9.68
C LEU A 173 -3.85 1.99 8.79
N GLY A 174 -4.99 1.26 8.90
CA GLY A 174 -6.26 1.58 8.25
C GLY A 174 -7.07 2.55 9.11
N PRO A 175 -7.03 3.88 8.86
CA PRO A 175 -7.59 4.84 9.81
C PRO A 175 -9.11 4.79 9.91
N TYR A 176 -9.81 4.51 8.81
CA TYR A 176 -11.27 4.47 8.81
C TYR A 176 -11.81 3.30 9.62
N ASP A 177 -11.33 2.10 9.37
CA ASP A 177 -11.76 0.88 10.04
C ASP A 177 -11.29 0.87 11.50
N LEU A 178 -10.05 1.28 11.77
CA LEU A 178 -9.58 1.40 13.13
C LEU A 178 -10.40 2.41 13.94
N SER A 179 -10.72 3.59 13.39
CA SER A 179 -11.54 4.57 14.09
C SER A 179 -12.94 4.05 14.38
N SER A 180 -13.50 3.27 13.46
CA SER A 180 -14.80 2.58 13.62
C SER A 180 -14.72 1.52 14.72
N ALA A 181 -13.68 0.69 14.72
CA ALA A 181 -13.43 -0.31 15.76
C ALA A 181 -13.21 0.33 17.15
N LEU A 182 -12.64 1.53 17.19
CA LEU A 182 -12.48 2.33 18.41
C LEU A 182 -13.77 3.05 18.86
N GLY A 183 -14.89 2.93 18.11
CA GLY A 183 -16.19 3.51 18.44
C GLY A 183 -16.35 4.99 18.03
N ALA A 184 -15.49 5.50 17.15
CA ALA A 184 -15.52 6.89 16.68
C ALA A 184 -15.23 6.96 15.17
N PRO A 185 -16.15 6.49 14.28
CA PRO A 185 -15.91 6.41 12.84
C PRO A 185 -15.46 7.75 12.23
N ALA A 186 -14.37 7.68 11.42
CA ALA A 186 -13.76 8.83 10.74
C ALA A 186 -13.31 9.99 11.65
N ARG A 187 -13.22 9.77 12.98
CA ARG A 187 -12.72 10.76 13.94
C ARG A 187 -11.28 10.43 14.34
N PHE A 188 -10.35 10.98 13.60
CA PHE A 188 -8.90 10.76 13.78
C PHE A 188 -8.28 11.70 14.82
N ASP A 189 -9.04 12.66 15.31
CA ASP A 189 -8.65 13.65 16.34
C ASP A 189 -8.89 13.16 17.78
N THR A 190 -9.48 11.98 17.97
CA THR A 190 -9.71 11.43 19.30
C THR A 190 -8.39 10.98 19.96
N ASP A 191 -8.29 11.15 21.28
CA ASP A 191 -7.10 10.69 22.04
C ASP A 191 -6.85 9.20 21.87
N ARG A 192 -7.93 8.41 21.75
CA ARG A 192 -7.83 6.97 21.57
C ARG A 192 -7.18 6.62 20.22
N PHE A 193 -7.59 7.27 19.13
CA PHE A 193 -6.99 7.06 17.81
C PHE A 193 -5.53 7.54 17.79
N ARG A 194 -5.24 8.74 18.30
CA ARG A 194 -3.88 9.29 18.36
C ARG A 194 -2.92 8.37 19.10
N LYS A 195 -3.31 7.90 20.31
CA LYS A 195 -2.50 6.94 21.08
C LYS A 195 -2.30 5.61 20.35
N SER A 196 -3.31 5.14 19.59
CA SER A 196 -3.17 3.93 18.78
C SER A 196 -2.18 4.13 17.63
N ALA A 197 -2.25 5.25 16.92
CA ALA A 197 -1.29 5.59 15.87
C ALA A 197 0.15 5.71 16.40
N GLU A 198 0.34 6.42 17.52
CA GLU A 198 1.64 6.53 18.20
C GLU A 198 2.20 5.15 18.62
N ARG A 199 1.31 4.25 19.09
CA ARG A 199 1.70 2.90 19.50
C ARG A 199 2.18 2.08 18.29
N VAL A 200 1.47 2.16 17.15
CA VAL A 200 1.87 1.48 15.91
C VAL A 200 3.22 2.01 15.42
N ILE A 201 3.40 3.34 15.35
CA ILE A 201 4.67 3.95 14.94
C ILE A 201 5.81 3.46 15.83
N ARG A 202 5.63 3.50 17.15
CA ARG A 202 6.65 3.06 18.11
C ARG A 202 6.99 1.59 17.95
N ALA A 203 5.97 0.71 17.88
CA ALA A 203 6.18 -0.71 17.66
C ALA A 203 6.99 -0.99 16.40
N CYS A 204 6.66 -0.33 15.28
CA CYS A 204 7.42 -0.45 14.04
C CYS A 204 8.87 0.02 14.21
N LYS A 205 9.08 1.19 14.82
CA LYS A 205 10.41 1.77 15.04
C LYS A 205 11.29 0.88 15.94
N ASP A 206 10.74 0.35 17.01
CA ASP A 206 11.47 -0.48 17.98
C ASP A 206 11.97 -1.80 17.34
N HIS A 207 11.29 -2.28 16.30
CA HIS A 207 11.66 -3.50 15.56
C HIS A 207 12.29 -3.21 14.19
N GLY A 208 12.53 -1.94 13.84
CA GLY A 208 13.09 -1.55 12.54
C GLY A 208 12.18 -1.89 11.37
N LYS A 209 10.86 -1.84 11.55
CA LYS A 209 9.83 -2.11 10.54
C LYS A 209 9.23 -0.82 10.01
N ILE A 210 8.57 -0.89 8.86
CA ILE A 210 7.96 0.26 8.20
C ILE A 210 6.57 0.53 8.77
N SER A 211 6.27 1.80 9.07
CA SER A 211 4.94 2.26 9.42
C SER A 211 4.30 3.00 8.23
N MET A 212 3.10 2.57 7.84
CA MET A 212 2.33 3.15 6.73
C MET A 212 0.94 3.57 7.18
N ILE A 213 0.37 4.59 6.53
CA ILE A 213 -0.99 5.05 6.79
C ILE A 213 -1.64 5.62 5.53
N PHE A 214 -2.98 5.53 5.46
CA PHE A 214 -3.77 6.24 4.46
C PHE A 214 -4.09 7.68 4.90
N ALA A 215 -4.04 8.61 3.95
CA ALA A 215 -4.43 10.00 4.14
C ALA A 215 -5.40 10.45 3.04
N ALA A 216 -6.50 11.10 3.41
CA ALA A 216 -7.48 11.62 2.45
C ALA A 216 -7.06 12.95 1.81
N SER A 217 -6.03 13.62 2.34
CA SER A 217 -5.55 14.91 1.83
C SER A 217 -4.04 15.08 2.05
N THR A 218 -3.44 15.99 1.28
CA THR A 218 -2.03 16.35 1.43
C THR A 218 -1.71 16.96 2.80
N ALA A 219 -2.65 17.71 3.38
CA ALA A 219 -2.49 18.27 4.73
C ALA A 219 -2.45 17.15 5.79
N GLN A 220 -3.33 16.17 5.66
CA GLN A 220 -3.35 15.01 6.55
C GLN A 220 -2.10 14.13 6.38
N ALA A 221 -1.66 13.92 5.13
CA ALA A 221 -0.43 13.18 4.83
C ALA A 221 0.80 13.84 5.48
N LYS A 222 0.91 15.18 5.36
CA LYS A 222 1.98 15.95 6.04
C LYS A 222 1.93 15.76 7.55
N ALA A 223 0.74 15.85 8.16
CA ALA A 223 0.59 15.68 9.60
C ALA A 223 0.99 14.25 10.06
N TYR A 224 0.66 13.22 9.30
CA TYR A 224 1.06 11.85 9.62
C TYR A 224 2.56 11.62 9.48
N TRP A 225 3.19 12.20 8.45
CA TRP A 225 4.64 12.16 8.33
C TRP A 225 5.32 12.86 9.52
N GLU A 226 4.85 14.02 9.93
CA GLU A 226 5.36 14.75 11.10
C GLU A 226 5.15 13.98 12.41
N GLN A 227 4.16 13.10 12.48
CA GLN A 227 3.97 12.16 13.59
C GLN A 227 4.95 10.99 13.57
N GLY A 228 5.62 10.73 12.44
CA GLY A 228 6.66 9.71 12.31
C GLY A 228 6.29 8.48 11.49
N PHE A 229 5.21 8.53 10.68
CA PHE A 229 4.97 7.50 9.67
C PHE A 229 6.02 7.57 8.56
N ASP A 230 6.54 6.41 8.15
CA ASP A 230 7.57 6.30 7.11
C ASP A 230 6.99 6.45 5.70
N MET A 231 5.76 5.97 5.49
CA MET A 231 5.09 5.95 4.19
C MET A 231 3.63 6.40 4.32
N VAL A 232 3.16 7.16 3.32
CA VAL A 232 1.77 7.62 3.26
C VAL A 232 1.14 7.29 1.91
N ALA A 233 -0.06 6.69 1.94
CA ALA A 233 -0.90 6.52 0.76
C ALA A 233 -1.92 7.65 0.72
N ILE A 234 -1.91 8.50 -0.32
CA ILE A 234 -2.78 9.67 -0.41
C ILE A 234 -3.87 9.43 -1.45
N GLY A 235 -5.12 9.53 -1.02
CA GLY A 235 -6.28 9.50 -1.91
C GLY A 235 -6.38 8.24 -2.78
N THR A 236 -7.16 8.34 -3.84
CA THR A 236 -7.35 7.29 -4.84
C THR A 236 -7.25 7.86 -6.25
N ASP A 237 -6.92 7.04 -7.22
CA ASP A 237 -6.90 7.42 -8.65
C ASP A 237 -8.27 7.92 -9.15
N THR A 238 -9.36 7.36 -8.64
CA THR A 238 -10.73 7.80 -8.94
C THR A 238 -10.99 9.21 -8.43
N ASP A 239 -10.56 9.52 -7.20
CA ASP A 239 -10.71 10.84 -6.61
C ASP A 239 -9.90 11.89 -7.39
N PHE A 240 -8.66 11.59 -7.76
CA PHE A 240 -7.82 12.48 -8.57
C PHE A 240 -8.46 12.79 -9.92
N LEU A 241 -9.00 11.78 -10.60
CA LEU A 241 -9.67 11.98 -11.88
C LEU A 241 -10.91 12.86 -11.74
N ILE A 242 -11.79 12.54 -10.78
CA ILE A 242 -13.04 13.27 -10.56
C ILE A 242 -12.75 14.71 -10.16
N SER A 243 -11.90 14.92 -9.16
CA SER A 243 -11.59 16.25 -8.64
C SER A 243 -10.93 17.13 -9.71
N ARG A 244 -10.03 16.56 -10.53
CA ARG A 244 -9.40 17.32 -11.62
C ARG A 244 -10.40 17.70 -12.71
N CYS A 245 -11.28 16.79 -13.11
CA CYS A 245 -12.32 17.06 -14.09
C CYS A 245 -13.29 18.16 -13.57
N GLN A 246 -13.74 18.07 -12.32
CA GLN A 246 -14.58 19.09 -11.69
C GLN A 246 -13.89 20.46 -11.68
N LYS A 247 -12.60 20.49 -11.36
CA LYS A 247 -11.80 21.72 -11.35
C LYS A 247 -11.73 22.33 -12.75
N VAL A 248 -11.45 21.54 -13.80
CA VAL A 248 -11.41 22.03 -15.18
C VAL A 248 -12.75 22.63 -15.62
N ILE A 249 -13.86 21.93 -15.33
CA ILE A 249 -15.21 22.42 -15.65
C ILE A 249 -15.50 23.73 -14.92
N SER A 250 -15.22 23.80 -13.62
CA SER A 250 -15.49 25.01 -12.83
C SER A 250 -14.63 26.21 -13.26
N GLU A 251 -13.36 25.96 -13.63
CA GLU A 251 -12.47 27.00 -14.18
C GLU A 251 -13.01 27.55 -15.50
N LEU A 252 -13.46 26.68 -16.41
CA LEU A 252 -14.04 27.08 -17.70
C LEU A 252 -15.34 27.89 -17.53
N VAL A 253 -16.26 27.42 -16.68
CA VAL A 253 -17.53 28.13 -16.39
C VAL A 253 -17.26 29.55 -15.89
N LYS A 254 -16.34 29.69 -14.92
CA LYS A 254 -15.97 31.03 -14.39
C LYS A 254 -15.37 31.95 -15.46
N LEU A 255 -14.57 31.42 -16.39
CA LEU A 255 -14.01 32.22 -17.50
C LEU A 255 -15.10 32.69 -18.46
N ILE A 256 -16.10 31.87 -18.75
CA ILE A 256 -17.22 32.23 -19.63
C ILE A 256 -18.09 33.30 -18.95
N GLU A 257 -18.43 33.14 -17.67
CA GLU A 257 -19.22 34.11 -16.90
C GLU A 257 -18.49 35.45 -16.82
N SER A 258 -17.20 35.46 -16.55
CA SER A 258 -16.41 36.71 -16.48
C SER A 258 -16.28 37.42 -17.84
N SER A 259 -16.36 36.66 -18.95
CA SER A 259 -16.35 37.23 -20.31
C SER A 259 -17.70 37.79 -20.73
N GLY A 260 -18.82 37.29 -20.16
CA GLY A 260 -20.17 37.74 -20.40
C GLY A 260 -20.50 39.10 -19.74
N ASP A 261 -19.89 39.42 -18.60
CA ASP A 261 -20.08 40.72 -17.89
C ASP A 261 -19.42 41.90 -18.61
N MET A 262 -18.50 41.69 -19.55
CA MET A 262 -17.89 42.75 -20.35
C MET A 262 -18.73 43.23 -21.54
N SER A 263 -19.84 42.57 -21.86
CA SER A 263 -20.69 42.94 -22.99
C SER A 263 -21.85 43.89 -22.63
N SER A 264 -21.94 44.40 -21.38
CA SER A 264 -22.98 45.34 -20.90
C SER A 264 -22.47 46.76 -20.59
N ILE A 265 -21.32 47.16 -21.17
CA ILE A 265 -20.84 48.55 -21.13
C ILE A 265 -20.74 49.05 -22.57
N ASP A 266 -21.89 49.50 -23.15
CA ASP A 266 -22.02 50.46 -24.23
C ASP A 266 -23.29 51.26 -24.03
#